data_6da7caab261d6815b61feb2721a2b812
#
_entry.id   6da7caab261d6815b61feb2721a2b812
#
_cell.length_a   1.000
_cell.length_b   1.000
_cell.length_c   1.000
_cell.angle_alpha   90.00
_cell.angle_beta   90.00
_cell.angle_gamma   90.00
#
_symmetry.space_group_name_H-M   'P 1'
#
loop_
_entity.id
_entity.type
_entity.pdbx_description
1 polymer ?
#
loop_
_entity_poly.entity_id
_entity_poly.type
_entity_poly.pdbx_seq_one_letter_code
_entity_poly.pdbx_strand_id
1 'polypeptide(L)'
;MPSDITFIPHDQAGVPVRAEPVVIRPDELEAMRLVYLEGLTQQEASERMGISRGTLWRLLDSGRKKLIRALTEVRPIILGTKSQGQ
;
A
#
# COMPACT_ATOMS: atom_id res chain seq x y z
N MET A 1 16.38 -7.79 11.39
CA MET A 1 15.43 -6.78 10.94
C MET A 1 14.72 -7.21 9.69
N PRO A 2 13.45 -7.05 9.68
CA PRO A 2 12.74 -7.38 8.46
C PRO A 2 13.14 -6.44 7.36
N SER A 3 13.32 -6.99 6.21
CA SER A 3 13.49 -6.20 5.03
C SER A 3 12.13 -5.90 4.43
N ASP A 4 12.13 -5.12 3.38
CA ASP A 4 10.91 -4.87 2.64
C ASP A 4 10.39 -6.19 2.09
N ILE A 5 9.08 -6.29 2.01
CA ILE A 5 8.43 -7.46 1.46
C ILE A 5 8.04 -7.15 0.02
N THR A 6 8.32 -8.07 -0.88
CA THR A 6 8.02 -7.89 -2.28
C THR A 6 7.05 -8.96 -2.75
N PHE A 7 6.00 -8.51 -3.44
CA PHE A 7 5.07 -9.40 -4.14
C PHE A 7 5.39 -9.34 -5.61
N ILE A 8 5.67 -10.48 -6.20
CA ILE A 8 6.10 -10.54 -7.59
C ILE A 8 5.07 -11.31 -8.40
N PRO A 9 4.54 -10.71 -9.48
CA PRO A 9 3.62 -11.45 -10.35
C PRO A 9 4.38 -12.49 -11.15
N HIS A 10 3.72 -13.61 -11.38
CA HIS A 10 4.25 -14.69 -12.21
C HIS A 10 3.25 -14.97 -13.33
N ASP A 11 3.76 -15.32 -14.50
CA ASP A 11 2.89 -15.67 -15.59
C ASP A 11 2.40 -17.11 -15.44
N GLN A 12 1.64 -17.60 -16.41
CA GLN A 12 1.08 -18.94 -16.32
C GLN A 12 2.14 -20.02 -16.28
N ALA A 13 3.30 -19.76 -16.82
CA ALA A 13 4.41 -20.72 -16.78
C ALA A 13 5.21 -20.63 -15.50
N GLY A 14 4.83 -19.70 -14.58
CA GLY A 14 5.54 -19.53 -13.33
C GLY A 14 6.76 -18.65 -13.43
N VAL A 15 6.91 -17.94 -14.54
CA VAL A 15 8.07 -17.06 -14.72
C VAL A 15 7.77 -15.69 -14.11
N PRO A 16 8.68 -15.17 -13.27
CA PRO A 16 8.45 -13.84 -12.69
C PRO A 16 8.39 -12.78 -13.77
N VAL A 17 7.40 -11.88 -13.63
CA VAL A 17 7.26 -10.78 -14.56
C VAL A 17 8.18 -9.66 -14.10
N ARG A 18 9.06 -9.21 -14.99
CA ARG A 18 9.99 -8.13 -14.69
C ARG A 18 9.37 -6.81 -15.12
N ALA A 19 9.17 -5.94 -14.17
CA ALA A 19 8.62 -4.62 -14.43
C ALA A 19 9.03 -3.74 -13.27
N GLU A 20 8.92 -2.45 -13.46
CA GLU A 20 9.22 -1.50 -12.41
C GLU A 20 8.27 -1.68 -11.25
N PRO A 21 8.77 -1.88 -10.03
CA PRO A 21 7.87 -2.11 -8.89
C PRO A 21 7.13 -0.85 -8.48
N VAL A 22 5.99 -1.07 -7.85
CA VAL A 22 5.23 -0.02 -7.18
C VAL A 22 5.53 -0.16 -5.69
N VAL A 23 5.85 0.96 -5.04
CA VAL A 23 6.19 0.95 -3.62
C VAL A 23 5.01 1.49 -2.82
N ILE A 24 4.46 0.64 -1.94
CA ILE A 24 3.40 1.05 -1.03
C ILE A 24 4.04 1.31 0.33
N ARG A 25 3.85 2.53 0.84
CA ARG A 25 4.45 2.93 2.10
C ARG A 25 3.65 2.37 3.28
N PRO A 26 4.30 2.20 4.44
CA PRO A 26 3.61 1.67 5.62
C PRO A 26 2.37 2.46 6.00
N ASP A 27 2.41 3.80 5.92
CA ASP A 27 1.26 4.59 6.29
C ASP A 27 0.11 4.45 5.29
N GLU A 28 0.42 4.29 3.99
CA GLU A 28 -0.61 4.01 3.00
C GLU A 28 -1.28 2.67 3.26
N LEU A 29 -0.47 1.66 3.55
CA LEU A 29 -1.00 0.33 3.83
C LEU A 29 -1.85 0.32 5.09
N GLU A 30 -1.38 1.01 6.14
CA GLU A 30 -2.12 1.05 7.40
C GLU A 30 -3.45 1.77 7.22
N ALA A 31 -3.48 2.87 6.48
CA ALA A 31 -4.72 3.58 6.23
C ALA A 31 -5.74 2.68 5.52
N MET A 32 -5.26 1.97 4.50
CA MET A 32 -6.13 1.06 3.76
C MET A 32 -6.61 -0.09 4.63
N ARG A 33 -5.73 -0.62 5.47
CA ARG A 33 -6.09 -1.73 6.35
C ARG A 33 -7.20 -1.31 7.32
N LEU A 34 -7.04 -0.13 7.92
CA LEU A 34 -8.02 0.33 8.91
C LEU A 34 -9.39 0.57 8.28
N VAL A 35 -9.43 1.17 7.10
CA VAL A 35 -10.70 1.51 6.47
C VAL A 35 -11.32 0.31 5.78
N TYR A 36 -10.56 -0.43 5.00
CA TYR A 36 -11.12 -1.46 4.13
C TYR A 36 -11.19 -2.82 4.77
N LEU A 37 -10.28 -3.14 5.67
CA LEU A 37 -10.26 -4.45 6.31
C LEU A 37 -10.93 -4.40 7.69
N GLU A 38 -10.58 -3.39 8.50
CA GLU A 38 -11.17 -3.24 9.83
C GLU A 38 -12.55 -2.58 9.80
N GLY A 39 -12.88 -1.92 8.70
CA GLY A 39 -14.20 -1.31 8.57
C GLY A 39 -14.38 0.00 9.29
N LEU A 40 -13.30 0.67 9.66
CA LEU A 40 -13.41 1.96 10.34
C LEU A 40 -13.85 3.03 9.36
N THR A 41 -14.55 4.04 9.88
CA THR A 41 -14.81 5.24 9.08
C THR A 41 -13.49 5.98 8.90
N GLN A 42 -13.46 6.90 7.93
CA GLN A 42 -12.27 7.71 7.73
C GLN A 42 -11.94 8.53 8.97
N GLN A 43 -12.96 9.04 9.64
CA GLN A 43 -12.75 9.77 10.89
C GLN A 43 -12.09 8.89 11.95
N GLU A 44 -12.63 7.70 12.13
CA GLU A 44 -12.08 6.77 13.12
C GLU A 44 -10.64 6.37 12.77
N ALA A 45 -10.39 6.11 11.49
CA ALA A 45 -9.06 5.72 11.06
C ALA A 45 -8.05 6.86 11.25
N SER A 46 -8.47 8.10 10.92
CA SER A 46 -7.57 9.24 11.11
C SER A 46 -7.21 9.43 12.59
N GLU A 47 -8.19 9.24 13.47
CA GLU A 47 -7.94 9.34 14.89
C GLU A 47 -7.01 8.23 15.37
N ARG A 48 -7.22 7.02 14.88
CA ARG A 48 -6.37 5.89 15.24
C ARG A 48 -4.93 6.13 14.82
N MET A 49 -4.72 6.74 13.66
CA MET A 49 -3.37 6.99 13.15
C MET A 49 -2.79 8.31 13.65
N GLY A 50 -3.60 9.14 14.32
CA GLY A 50 -3.13 10.43 14.82
C GLY A 50 -2.85 11.44 13.71
N ILE A 51 -3.65 11.41 12.66
CA ILE A 51 -3.49 12.31 11.51
C ILE A 51 -4.83 12.97 11.20
N SER A 52 -4.79 13.99 10.34
CA SER A 52 -6.00 14.66 9.94
C SER A 52 -6.78 13.80 8.94
N ARG A 53 -8.08 14.09 8.81
CA ARG A 53 -8.89 13.38 7.82
C ARG A 53 -8.38 13.61 6.40
N GLY A 54 -7.93 14.83 6.11
CA GLY A 54 -7.38 15.12 4.79
C GLY A 54 -6.14 14.32 4.49
N THR A 55 -5.26 14.17 5.49
CA THR A 55 -4.08 13.35 5.31
C THR A 55 -4.47 11.89 5.11
N LEU A 56 -5.43 11.39 5.90
CA LEU A 56 -5.90 10.03 5.73
C LEU A 56 -6.45 9.83 4.32
N TRP A 57 -7.26 10.78 3.83
CA TRP A 57 -7.84 10.66 2.50
C TRP A 57 -6.75 10.57 1.43
N ARG A 58 -5.69 11.38 1.58
CA ARG A 58 -4.59 11.34 0.61
C ARG A 58 -3.86 10.01 0.64
N LEU A 59 -3.69 9.43 1.85
CA LEU A 59 -3.04 8.12 1.96
C LEU A 59 -3.89 7.03 1.30
N LEU A 60 -5.19 7.08 1.52
CA LEU A 60 -6.09 6.11 0.89
C LEU A 60 -6.05 6.25 -0.61
N ASP A 61 -6.14 7.48 -1.11
CA ASP A 61 -6.16 7.73 -2.54
C ASP A 61 -4.86 7.26 -3.19
N SER A 62 -3.73 7.62 -2.60
CA SER A 62 -2.43 7.23 -3.12
C SER A 62 -2.24 5.71 -3.07
N GLY A 63 -2.56 5.10 -1.92
CA GLY A 63 -2.39 3.66 -1.77
C GLY A 63 -3.26 2.88 -2.75
N ARG A 64 -4.51 3.29 -2.92
CA ARG A 64 -5.41 2.61 -3.84
C ARG A 64 -4.91 2.70 -5.27
N LYS A 65 -4.47 3.88 -5.68
CA LYS A 65 -3.98 4.06 -7.04
C LYS A 65 -2.76 3.20 -7.30
N LYS A 66 -1.86 3.13 -6.32
CA LYS A 66 -0.67 2.31 -6.45
C LYS A 66 -1.03 0.83 -6.58
N LEU A 67 -1.96 0.37 -5.75
CA LEU A 67 -2.37 -1.02 -5.76
C LEU A 67 -3.01 -1.39 -7.10
N ILE A 68 -3.93 -0.55 -7.57
CA ILE A 68 -4.60 -0.81 -8.83
C ILE A 68 -3.62 -0.75 -10.00
N ARG A 69 -2.68 0.20 -9.95
CA ARG A 69 -1.67 0.28 -10.99
C ARG A 69 -0.83 -0.99 -11.06
N ALA A 70 -0.41 -1.48 -9.88
CA ALA A 70 0.40 -2.70 -9.85
C ALA A 70 -0.36 -3.88 -10.44
N LEU A 71 -1.65 -4.00 -10.09
CA LEU A 71 -2.44 -5.12 -10.58
C LEU A 71 -2.75 -5.01 -12.07
N THR A 72 -3.09 -3.81 -12.54
CA THR A 72 -3.49 -3.63 -13.94
C THR A 72 -2.29 -3.60 -14.88
N GLU A 73 -1.15 -3.12 -14.39
CA GLU A 73 0.06 -3.07 -15.22
C GLU A 73 0.99 -4.25 -14.94
N VAL A 74 0.58 -5.15 -14.09
CA VAL A 74 1.31 -6.38 -13.74
C VAL A 74 2.71 -6.04 -13.26
N ARG A 75 2.76 -5.23 -12.20
CA ARG A 75 4.03 -4.80 -11.60
C ARG A 75 4.23 -5.45 -10.25
N PRO A 76 5.48 -5.70 -9.86
CA PRO A 76 5.75 -6.10 -8.48
C PRO A 76 5.34 -5.02 -7.49
N ILE A 77 5.01 -5.44 -6.28
CA ILE A 77 4.66 -4.53 -5.19
C ILE A 77 5.69 -4.68 -4.10
N ILE A 78 6.30 -3.59 -3.70
CA ILE A 78 7.21 -3.57 -2.56
C ILE A 78 6.49 -2.89 -1.41
N LEU A 79 6.39 -3.60 -0.29
CA LEU A 79 5.84 -3.01 0.93
C LEU A 79 7.00 -2.52 1.77
N GLY A 80 7.07 -1.20 1.95
CA GLY A 80 8.11 -0.65 2.78
C GLY A 80 7.86 -0.98 4.24
N THR A 81 8.93 -1.13 4.99
CA THR A 81 8.83 -1.40 6.41
C THR A 81 9.14 -0.19 7.25
N LYS A 82 9.48 0.93 6.61
CA LYS A 82 9.78 2.16 7.31
C LYS A 82 8.87 3.27 6.85
N SER A 83 8.49 4.11 7.79
CA SER A 83 7.69 5.27 7.47
C SER A 83 8.46 6.24 6.62
N GLN A 84 7.71 7.10 5.93
CA GLN A 84 8.27 8.20 5.19
C GLN A 84 9.13 9.06 6.10
N GLY A 85 10.28 9.45 5.62
CA GLY A 85 11.15 10.32 6.38
C GLY A 85 12.14 9.63 7.28
N GLN A 86 12.20 8.34 7.22
CA GLN A 86 13.15 7.55 8.01
C GLN A 86 14.47 7.36 7.29
#